data_17e1fc73f034d0c30d79bc5b4b4ad07b
#
_entry.id   17e1fc73f034d0c30d79bc5b4b4ad07b
#
_cell.length_a   1.000
_cell.length_b   1.000
_cell.length_c   1.000
_cell.angle_alpha   90.00
_cell.angle_beta   90.00
_cell.angle_gamma   90.00
#
_symmetry.space_group_name_H-M   'P 1'
#
loop_
_entity.id
_entity.type
_entity.pdbx_description
1 polymer ?
#
loop_
_entity_poly.entity_id
_entity_poly.type
_entity_poly.pdbx_seq_one_letter_code
_entity_poly.pdbx_strand_id
1 'polypeptide(L)'
;MLRKSLCLFLSLSLLCLTGCSSVENLTFEELMEEVNAKHQEVEAVDVNVSDYIGDLVDDEKRNQYYLNNTQEKYDPEKVLTQQQAIEDVIYLFDAFHDCYGPYEYFGGTKVFDAAEEKIKEELQKKESIKSADFEQLLLQQLRFVKDGHFKINMKCPNPTKVPFFFRETAFQKTERGYQTTDGKQIKAMEGYENLDEIMKRSLSKEGELVYYPVLLKDCDFWDALETPQTCDETLTIHYTNGETEELEAEPYQIYTEMSIENPEKNKIVRVWEDGEIPVFQFNMFDEKHRDSILTGARKLREAPVSILDLRSNTGGDSEIPREWMERYAGKFVLGHGYHCRLSRHRG
;
A
#
# COMPACT_ATOMS: atom_id res chain seq x y z
N MET A 1 -60.44 -5.03 4.63
CA MET A 1 -59.14 -4.32 4.60
C MET A 1 -58.01 -5.00 5.37
N LEU A 2 -58.17 -6.22 5.88
CA LEU A 2 -57.12 -6.91 6.70
C LEU A 2 -56.23 -7.91 5.95
N ARG A 3 -56.51 -8.22 4.66
CA ARG A 3 -55.72 -9.21 3.90
C ARG A 3 -54.56 -8.65 3.06
N LYS A 4 -54.47 -7.35 2.87
CA LYS A 4 -53.35 -6.73 2.13
C LYS A 4 -52.17 -6.29 2.99
N SER A 5 -52.36 -6.14 4.31
CA SER A 5 -51.24 -5.81 5.21
C SER A 5 -50.42 -7.01 5.68
N LEU A 6 -50.93 -8.23 5.54
CA LEU A 6 -50.21 -9.42 6.00
C LEU A 6 -49.19 -9.91 4.97
N CYS A 7 -49.40 -9.60 3.68
CA CYS A 7 -48.43 -9.95 2.62
C CYS A 7 -47.23 -9.00 2.58
N LEU A 8 -47.38 -7.74 3.05
CA LEU A 8 -46.30 -6.77 3.07
C LEU A 8 -45.31 -7.03 4.21
N PHE A 9 -45.79 -7.59 5.32
CA PHE A 9 -44.94 -7.94 6.46
C PHE A 9 -44.16 -9.25 6.25
N LEU A 10 -44.68 -10.19 5.46
CA LEU A 10 -43.96 -11.41 5.13
C LEU A 10 -42.88 -11.19 4.02
N SER A 11 -43.03 -10.20 3.15
CA SER A 11 -42.02 -9.87 2.16
C SER A 11 -40.87 -9.04 2.74
N LEU A 12 -41.11 -8.28 3.82
CA LEU A 12 -40.02 -7.52 4.49
C LEU A 12 -39.20 -8.40 5.45
N SER A 13 -39.79 -9.48 5.97
CA SER A 13 -39.03 -10.42 6.83
C SER A 13 -38.23 -11.46 6.04
N LEU A 14 -38.47 -11.64 4.74
CA LEU A 14 -37.63 -12.48 3.88
C LEU A 14 -36.39 -11.73 3.32
N LEU A 15 -36.41 -10.40 3.34
CA LEU A 15 -35.29 -9.57 2.89
C LEU A 15 -34.21 -9.34 3.97
N CYS A 16 -34.49 -9.73 5.21
CA CYS A 16 -33.54 -9.65 6.33
C CYS A 16 -32.81 -10.96 6.62
N LEU A 17 -33.03 -12.03 5.83
CA LEU A 17 -32.40 -13.33 6.05
C LEU A 17 -31.29 -13.67 5.03
N THR A 18 -30.93 -12.71 4.15
CA THR A 18 -29.82 -12.90 3.21
C THR A 18 -28.57 -12.08 3.56
N GLY A 19 -28.41 -11.73 4.80
CA GLY A 19 -27.30 -10.87 5.25
C GLY A 19 -26.49 -11.45 6.39
N CYS A 20 -26.06 -12.70 6.28
CA CYS A 20 -24.89 -13.27 6.96
C CYS A 20 -24.66 -14.66 6.37
N SER A 21 -24.18 -14.73 5.14
CA SER A 21 -23.48 -15.92 4.71
C SER A 21 -22.19 -15.93 5.53
N SER A 22 -22.08 -16.86 6.44
CA SER A 22 -20.85 -17.20 7.12
C SER A 22 -19.78 -17.37 6.04
N VAL A 23 -18.74 -16.57 6.12
CA VAL A 23 -17.56 -16.57 5.21
C VAL A 23 -16.72 -17.86 5.41
N GLU A 24 -17.36 -18.88 5.94
CA GLU A 24 -16.76 -20.13 6.37
C GLU A 24 -16.69 -21.08 5.19
N ASN A 25 -15.48 -21.35 4.73
CA ASN A 25 -15.14 -22.31 3.68
C ASN A 25 -15.52 -21.91 2.25
N LEU A 26 -15.26 -20.65 1.87
CA LEU A 26 -15.34 -20.28 0.46
C LEU A 26 -14.32 -21.10 -0.34
N THR A 27 -14.75 -21.71 -1.43
CA THR A 27 -13.86 -22.18 -2.46
C THR A 27 -13.11 -21.01 -3.10
N PHE A 28 -12.06 -21.28 -3.85
CA PHE A 28 -11.35 -20.23 -4.57
C PHE A 28 -12.27 -19.49 -5.57
N GLU A 29 -13.16 -20.22 -6.24
CA GLU A 29 -14.15 -19.65 -7.15
C GLU A 29 -15.11 -18.70 -6.43
N GLU A 30 -15.66 -19.10 -5.29
CA GLU A 30 -16.56 -18.25 -4.49
C GLU A 30 -15.84 -17.01 -3.95
N LEU A 31 -14.57 -17.13 -3.55
CA LEU A 31 -13.75 -16.00 -3.16
C LEU A 31 -13.56 -15.01 -4.32
N MET A 32 -13.28 -15.51 -5.52
CA MET A 32 -13.12 -14.67 -6.71
C MET A 32 -14.43 -14.00 -7.11
N GLU A 33 -15.58 -14.68 -6.96
CA GLU A 33 -16.89 -14.07 -7.17
C GLU A 33 -17.16 -12.94 -6.17
N GLU A 34 -16.85 -13.14 -4.89
CA GLU A 34 -16.99 -12.10 -3.85
C GLU A 34 -16.12 -10.87 -4.17
N VAL A 35 -14.86 -11.10 -4.55
CA VAL A 35 -13.92 -10.01 -4.90
C VAL A 35 -14.42 -9.25 -6.13
N ASN A 36 -14.85 -9.96 -7.17
CA ASN A 36 -15.35 -9.35 -8.39
C ASN A 36 -16.66 -8.59 -8.17
N ALA A 37 -17.56 -9.10 -7.32
CA ALA A 37 -18.79 -8.41 -6.95
C ALA A 37 -18.48 -7.05 -6.27
N LYS A 38 -17.54 -7.04 -5.33
CA LYS A 38 -17.11 -5.79 -4.66
C LYS A 38 -16.52 -4.76 -5.63
N HIS A 39 -15.82 -5.21 -6.67
CA HIS A 39 -15.32 -4.31 -7.71
C HIS A 39 -16.41 -3.70 -8.58
N GLN A 40 -17.55 -4.35 -8.72
CA GLN A 40 -18.69 -3.84 -9.47
C GLN A 40 -19.53 -2.81 -8.69
N GLU A 41 -19.43 -2.80 -7.36
CA GLU A 41 -20.14 -1.87 -6.49
C GLU A 41 -19.47 -0.50 -6.39
N VAL A 42 -18.28 -0.32 -6.96
CA VAL A 42 -17.59 0.97 -6.97
C VAL A 42 -18.24 1.88 -7.99
N GLU A 43 -19.06 2.82 -7.54
CA GLU A 43 -19.56 3.89 -8.39
C GLU A 43 -18.39 4.74 -8.90
N ALA A 44 -18.37 4.99 -10.21
CA ALA A 44 -17.44 5.94 -10.78
C ALA A 44 -17.76 7.34 -10.21
N VAL A 45 -16.86 7.87 -9.42
CA VAL A 45 -16.97 9.26 -8.95
C VAL A 45 -16.63 10.17 -10.11
N ASP A 46 -17.59 10.96 -10.55
CA ASP A 46 -17.33 12.03 -11.53
C ASP A 46 -16.57 13.15 -10.83
N VAL A 47 -15.25 13.15 -11.04
CA VAL A 47 -14.35 14.13 -10.45
C VAL A 47 -14.24 15.31 -11.40
N ASN A 48 -14.69 16.49 -10.96
CA ASN A 48 -14.42 17.71 -11.70
C ASN A 48 -12.92 18.05 -11.58
N VAL A 49 -12.17 17.79 -12.64
CA VAL A 49 -10.72 17.99 -12.68
C VAL A 49 -10.33 19.44 -12.38
N SER A 50 -11.21 20.42 -12.75
CA SER A 50 -10.93 21.84 -12.50
C SER A 50 -10.83 22.19 -11.02
N ASP A 51 -11.48 21.42 -10.14
CA ASP A 51 -11.43 21.64 -8.69
C ASP A 51 -10.04 21.31 -8.09
N TYR A 52 -9.21 20.65 -8.89
CA TYR A 52 -7.84 20.23 -8.51
C TYR A 52 -6.74 20.95 -9.30
N ILE A 53 -7.11 21.90 -10.16
CA ILE A 53 -6.15 22.72 -10.90
C ILE A 53 -5.94 24.02 -10.11
N GLY A 54 -4.75 24.20 -9.59
CA GLY A 54 -4.37 25.47 -8.98
C GLY A 54 -3.90 26.51 -10.00
N ASP A 55 -3.63 27.73 -9.54
CA ASP A 55 -3.08 28.78 -10.35
C ASP A 55 -1.73 28.39 -10.96
N LEU A 56 -1.47 28.81 -12.18
CA LEU A 56 -0.19 28.58 -12.85
C LEU A 56 0.89 29.46 -12.22
N VAL A 57 1.95 28.85 -11.75
CA VAL A 57 3.16 29.54 -11.30
C VAL A 57 4.06 29.73 -12.50
N ASP A 58 4.65 30.93 -12.65
CA ASP A 58 5.59 31.16 -13.74
C ASP A 58 6.89 30.36 -13.58
N ASP A 59 7.58 30.18 -14.70
CA ASP A 59 8.79 29.36 -14.74
C ASP A 59 9.93 29.92 -13.92
N GLU A 60 10.00 31.23 -13.74
CA GLU A 60 11.05 31.90 -12.95
C GLU A 60 10.90 31.55 -11.48
N LYS A 61 9.68 31.71 -10.92
CA LYS A 61 9.38 31.34 -9.53
C LYS A 61 9.58 29.85 -9.27
N ARG A 62 9.11 29.02 -10.20
CA ARG A 62 9.31 27.57 -10.11
C ARG A 62 10.79 27.20 -10.07
N ASN A 63 11.59 27.78 -10.94
CA ASN A 63 13.02 27.47 -11.04
C ASN A 63 13.79 27.85 -9.76
N GLN A 64 13.31 28.82 -8.97
CA GLN A 64 13.91 29.16 -7.68
C GLN A 64 13.92 27.96 -6.74
N TYR A 65 12.86 27.14 -6.73
CA TYR A 65 12.80 25.94 -5.88
C TYR A 65 13.78 24.84 -6.32
N TYR A 66 14.09 24.76 -7.62
CA TYR A 66 15.08 23.80 -8.13
C TYR A 66 16.52 24.28 -8.02
N LEU A 67 16.76 25.57 -8.22
CA LEU A 67 18.10 26.15 -8.22
C LEU A 67 18.68 26.28 -6.81
N ASN A 68 17.84 26.38 -5.80
CA ASN A 68 18.24 26.37 -4.39
C ASN A 68 18.55 24.97 -3.86
N ASN A 69 18.57 23.98 -4.71
CA ASN A 69 19.01 22.62 -4.36
C ASN A 69 20.52 22.68 -4.06
N THR A 70 20.83 23.09 -2.84
CA THR A 70 22.20 23.05 -2.34
C THR A 70 22.61 21.59 -2.23
N GLN A 71 23.74 21.22 -2.84
CA GLN A 71 24.32 19.89 -2.71
C GLN A 71 24.96 19.67 -1.31
N GLU A 72 24.54 20.45 -0.31
CA GLU A 72 24.96 20.22 1.07
C GLU A 72 24.48 18.84 1.52
N LYS A 73 25.44 18.04 1.92
CA LYS A 73 25.13 16.74 2.50
C LYS A 73 24.37 16.96 3.81
N TYR A 74 23.25 16.27 3.98
CA TYR A 74 22.50 16.31 5.22
C TYR A 74 23.37 15.93 6.41
N ASP A 75 23.39 16.79 7.42
CA ASP A 75 24.05 16.57 8.70
C ASP A 75 23.00 16.59 9.82
N PRO A 76 22.67 15.46 10.43
CA PRO A 76 21.66 15.37 11.48
C PRO A 76 22.03 16.18 12.74
N GLU A 77 23.32 16.41 12.99
CA GLU A 77 23.82 17.17 14.15
C GLU A 77 23.93 18.68 13.90
N LYS A 78 23.76 19.14 12.65
CA LYS A 78 23.75 20.56 12.34
C LYS A 78 22.67 21.27 13.15
N VAL A 79 23.06 22.35 13.84
CA VAL A 79 22.14 23.18 14.63
C VAL A 79 21.69 24.36 13.81
N LEU A 80 20.38 24.50 13.65
CA LEU A 80 19.73 25.64 13.01
C LEU A 80 19.28 26.60 14.10
N THR A 81 19.44 27.90 13.87
CA THR A 81 18.76 28.91 14.68
C THR A 81 17.26 28.84 14.46
N GLN A 82 16.47 29.31 15.40
CA GLN A 82 15.02 29.45 15.25
C GLN A 82 14.64 30.12 13.93
N GLN A 83 15.31 31.26 13.62
CA GLN A 83 15.04 32.03 12.42
C GLN A 83 15.30 31.22 11.14
N GLN A 84 16.43 30.51 11.06
CA GLN A 84 16.75 29.63 9.91
C GLN A 84 15.71 28.54 9.73
N ALA A 85 15.32 27.86 10.80
CA ALA A 85 14.31 26.80 10.72
C ALA A 85 12.93 27.34 10.28
N ILE A 86 12.53 28.55 10.74
CA ILE A 86 11.29 29.19 10.30
C ILE A 86 11.35 29.58 8.81
N GLU A 87 12.48 30.10 8.35
CA GLU A 87 12.69 30.43 6.93
C GLU A 87 12.59 29.19 6.04
N ASP A 88 13.18 28.08 6.48
CA ASP A 88 13.08 26.79 5.78
C ASP A 88 11.64 26.28 5.73
N VAL A 89 10.85 26.45 6.81
CA VAL A 89 9.43 26.09 6.84
C VAL A 89 8.64 26.91 5.83
N ILE A 90 8.81 28.25 5.84
CA ILE A 90 8.11 29.14 4.90
C ILE A 90 8.44 28.72 3.45
N TYR A 91 9.72 28.49 3.15
CA TYR A 91 10.15 28.04 1.83
C TYR A 91 9.51 26.71 1.42
N LEU A 92 9.46 25.72 2.32
CA LEU A 92 8.84 24.42 2.08
C LEU A 92 7.35 24.56 1.77
N PHE A 93 6.61 25.37 2.55
CA PHE A 93 5.16 25.50 2.36
C PHE A 93 4.82 26.38 1.14
N ASP A 94 5.63 27.35 0.80
CA ASP A 94 5.55 28.07 -0.49
C ASP A 94 5.74 27.08 -1.66
N ALA A 95 6.74 26.19 -1.56
CA ALA A 95 6.96 25.16 -2.58
C ALA A 95 5.79 24.16 -2.68
N PHE A 96 5.17 23.77 -1.57
CA PHE A 96 3.95 22.98 -1.59
C PHE A 96 2.82 23.69 -2.33
N HIS A 97 2.58 24.94 -1.96
CA HIS A 97 1.53 25.74 -2.58
C HIS A 97 1.77 25.93 -4.10
N ASP A 98 2.99 26.19 -4.51
CA ASP A 98 3.31 26.54 -5.89
C ASP A 98 3.57 25.32 -6.78
N CYS A 99 4.13 24.24 -6.23
CA CYS A 99 4.70 23.15 -7.01
C CYS A 99 4.14 21.77 -6.71
N TYR A 100 3.53 21.54 -5.54
CA TYR A 100 3.12 20.19 -5.17
C TYR A 100 1.82 19.79 -5.84
N GLY A 101 1.90 18.88 -6.81
CA GLY A 101 0.75 18.42 -7.58
C GLY A 101 -0.45 17.97 -6.75
N PRO A 102 -0.30 17.09 -5.73
CA PRO A 102 -1.39 16.65 -4.86
C PRO A 102 -1.84 17.65 -3.78
N TYR A 103 -1.42 18.92 -3.82
CA TYR A 103 -1.71 19.91 -2.79
C TYR A 103 -3.20 19.98 -2.41
N GLU A 104 -4.09 20.19 -3.39
CA GLU A 104 -5.53 20.27 -3.14
C GLU A 104 -6.12 18.91 -2.71
N TYR A 105 -5.59 17.80 -3.26
CA TYR A 105 -6.02 16.46 -2.91
C TYR A 105 -5.82 16.16 -1.41
N PHE A 106 -4.73 16.65 -0.83
CA PHE A 106 -4.45 16.50 0.60
C PHE A 106 -5.05 17.62 1.47
N GLY A 107 -5.94 18.44 0.93
CA GLY A 107 -6.74 19.41 1.67
C GLY A 107 -6.36 20.88 1.45
N GLY A 108 -5.45 21.15 0.52
CA GLY A 108 -5.10 22.50 0.05
C GLY A 108 -4.67 23.44 1.16
N THR A 109 -4.82 24.74 0.91
CA THR A 109 -4.43 25.83 1.80
C THR A 109 -4.86 25.60 3.25
N LYS A 110 -6.09 25.16 3.49
CA LYS A 110 -6.58 25.00 4.86
C LYS A 110 -5.78 24.00 5.70
N VAL A 111 -5.35 22.89 5.10
CA VAL A 111 -4.66 21.82 5.83
C VAL A 111 -3.17 22.13 5.91
N PHE A 112 -2.59 22.63 4.81
CA PHE A 112 -1.16 22.97 4.78
C PHE A 112 -0.83 24.15 5.67
N ASP A 113 -1.61 25.24 5.62
CA ASP A 113 -1.40 26.41 6.51
C ASP A 113 -1.51 26.02 7.99
N ALA A 114 -2.47 25.15 8.34
CA ALA A 114 -2.60 24.67 9.71
C ALA A 114 -1.39 23.84 10.16
N ALA A 115 -0.77 23.07 9.26
CA ALA A 115 0.46 22.33 9.55
C ALA A 115 1.66 23.28 9.68
N GLU A 116 1.77 24.26 8.78
CA GLU A 116 2.81 25.29 8.81
C GLU A 116 2.80 26.04 10.13
N GLU A 117 1.64 26.56 10.54
CA GLU A 117 1.48 27.29 11.81
C GLU A 117 1.88 26.44 13.02
N LYS A 118 1.48 25.19 13.08
CA LYS A 118 1.88 24.28 14.17
C LYS A 118 3.39 24.07 14.23
N ILE A 119 4.06 23.93 13.07
CA ILE A 119 5.52 23.80 13.02
C ILE A 119 6.17 25.08 13.54
N LYS A 120 5.71 26.25 13.08
CA LYS A 120 6.20 27.53 13.55
C LYS A 120 6.01 27.74 15.05
N GLU A 121 4.84 27.36 15.59
CA GLU A 121 4.57 27.41 17.04
C GLU A 121 5.54 26.54 17.84
N GLU A 122 5.87 25.34 17.35
CA GLU A 122 6.85 24.46 18.02
C GLU A 122 8.28 25.02 17.93
N LEU A 123 8.64 25.64 16.82
CA LEU A 123 9.94 26.29 16.65
C LEU A 123 10.08 27.55 17.52
N GLN A 124 9.00 28.32 17.70
CA GLN A 124 9.00 29.53 18.54
C GLN A 124 9.28 29.24 20.03
N LYS A 125 9.11 28.01 20.48
CA LYS A 125 9.41 27.54 21.84
C LYS A 125 10.90 27.27 22.06
N LYS A 126 11.73 27.35 21.01
CA LYS A 126 13.14 26.97 21.02
C LYS A 126 14.00 28.06 20.47
N GLU A 127 15.21 28.24 21.00
CA GLU A 127 16.19 29.16 20.43
C GLU A 127 16.92 28.62 19.22
N SER A 128 17.05 27.30 19.20
CA SER A 128 17.66 26.53 18.10
C SER A 128 17.13 25.10 18.08
N ILE A 129 17.34 24.40 16.96
CA ILE A 129 16.92 23.02 16.77
C ILE A 129 18.00 22.26 15.98
N LYS A 130 18.25 21.00 16.33
CA LYS A 130 19.08 20.11 15.51
C LYS A 130 18.33 19.71 14.25
N SER A 131 19.04 19.52 13.13
CA SER A 131 18.45 19.09 11.86
C SER A 131 17.65 17.78 11.98
N ALA A 132 18.14 16.83 12.79
CA ALA A 132 17.40 15.57 13.04
C ALA A 132 16.04 15.81 13.74
N ASP A 133 16.01 16.71 14.75
CA ASP A 133 14.78 17.03 15.48
C ASP A 133 13.81 17.85 14.59
N PHE A 134 14.36 18.70 13.74
CA PHE A 134 13.59 19.47 12.78
C PHE A 134 12.95 18.55 11.71
N GLU A 135 13.71 17.60 11.18
CA GLU A 135 13.19 16.56 10.29
C GLU A 135 12.03 15.79 10.93
N GLN A 136 12.19 15.36 12.19
CA GLN A 136 11.12 14.65 12.90
C GLN A 136 9.87 15.51 13.10
N LEU A 137 10.03 16.80 13.41
CA LEU A 137 8.91 17.73 13.52
C LEU A 137 8.16 17.86 12.20
N LEU A 138 8.87 18.02 11.07
CA LEU A 138 8.28 18.09 9.74
C LEU A 138 7.55 16.79 9.40
N LEU A 139 8.19 15.63 9.58
CA LEU A 139 7.59 14.33 9.31
C LEU A 139 6.31 14.12 10.13
N GLN A 140 6.31 14.52 11.40
CA GLN A 140 5.14 14.39 12.27
C GLN A 140 3.98 15.27 11.82
N GLN A 141 4.23 16.52 11.46
CA GLN A 141 3.18 17.47 11.09
C GLN A 141 2.64 17.23 9.67
N LEU A 142 3.43 16.59 8.80
CA LEU A 142 3.06 16.28 7.42
C LEU A 142 2.47 14.87 7.24
N ARG A 143 2.10 14.16 8.30
CA ARG A 143 1.50 12.81 8.23
C ARG A 143 0.20 12.72 7.43
N PHE A 144 -0.47 13.82 7.17
CA PHE A 144 -1.64 13.84 6.30
C PHE A 144 -1.29 13.67 4.81
N VAL A 145 -0.04 13.95 4.41
CA VAL A 145 0.47 13.75 3.05
C VAL A 145 0.75 12.25 2.84
N LYS A 146 -0.22 11.53 2.30
CA LYS A 146 -0.12 10.09 2.03
C LYS A 146 0.39 9.80 0.62
N ASP A 147 1.52 10.42 0.28
CA ASP A 147 2.19 10.26 -1.01
C ASP A 147 3.54 9.57 -0.80
N GLY A 148 3.69 8.35 -1.33
CA GLY A 148 4.93 7.57 -1.21
C GLY A 148 6.12 8.17 -1.97
N HIS A 149 5.89 9.18 -2.84
CA HIS A 149 6.95 9.90 -3.55
C HIS A 149 7.40 11.16 -2.80
N PHE A 150 6.58 11.65 -1.85
CA PHE A 150 6.98 12.76 -1.00
C PHE A 150 7.89 12.28 0.14
N LYS A 151 9.09 12.84 0.21
CA LYS A 151 10.12 12.45 1.19
C LYS A 151 10.85 13.65 1.74
N ILE A 152 11.23 13.56 3.00
CA ILE A 152 12.15 14.46 3.69
C ILE A 152 13.38 13.63 4.05
N ASN A 153 14.55 13.93 3.46
CA ASN A 153 15.77 13.14 3.64
C ASN A 153 15.55 11.63 3.46
N MET A 154 14.86 11.25 2.37
CA MET A 154 14.51 9.86 2.03
C MET A 154 13.46 9.20 2.93
N LYS A 155 12.98 9.85 3.98
CA LYS A 155 11.92 9.34 4.85
C LYS A 155 10.54 9.86 4.43
N CYS A 156 9.55 8.96 4.39
CA CYS A 156 8.16 9.34 4.15
C CYS A 156 7.49 9.80 5.46
N PRO A 157 6.65 10.87 5.46
CA PRO A 157 5.85 11.23 6.63
C PRO A 157 4.92 10.12 7.10
N ASN A 158 4.46 9.30 6.15
CA ASN A 158 3.69 8.10 6.44
C ASN A 158 4.57 6.87 6.21
N PRO A 159 4.99 6.20 7.26
CA PRO A 159 5.72 4.96 7.13
C PRO A 159 4.86 3.91 6.42
N THR A 160 5.52 3.02 5.69
CA THR A 160 4.88 1.85 5.10
C THR A 160 4.52 0.86 6.21
N LYS A 161 3.31 0.31 6.14
CA LYS A 161 2.94 -0.79 7.04
C LYS A 161 3.39 -2.10 6.41
N VAL A 162 4.31 -2.76 7.09
CA VAL A 162 4.79 -4.08 6.68
C VAL A 162 4.10 -5.17 7.49
N PRO A 163 3.70 -6.28 6.84
CA PRO A 163 3.04 -7.40 7.50
C PRO A 163 4.06 -8.39 8.03
N PHE A 164 4.05 -8.63 9.32
CA PHE A 164 4.77 -9.73 9.95
C PHE A 164 3.80 -10.90 10.15
N PHE A 165 4.06 -12.00 9.49
CA PHE A 165 3.22 -13.20 9.53
C PHE A 165 3.70 -14.16 10.59
N PHE A 166 2.77 -14.82 11.26
CA PHE A 166 2.99 -15.93 12.17
C PHE A 166 2.46 -17.20 11.48
N ARG A 167 3.29 -17.85 10.66
CA ARG A 167 2.87 -18.96 9.79
C ARG A 167 3.21 -20.35 10.29
N GLU A 168 3.72 -20.48 11.51
CA GLU A 168 4.01 -21.79 12.10
C GLU A 168 2.74 -22.64 12.20
N THR A 169 1.59 -22.02 12.51
CA THR A 169 0.29 -22.69 12.60
C THR A 169 -0.73 -22.01 11.69
N ALA A 170 -1.36 -22.78 10.84
CA ALA A 170 -2.47 -22.35 9.99
C ALA A 170 -3.81 -22.55 10.71
N PHE A 171 -4.72 -21.62 10.49
CA PHE A 171 -6.03 -21.61 11.13
C PHE A 171 -7.16 -21.62 10.10
N GLN A 172 -8.29 -22.16 10.52
CA GLN A 172 -9.55 -22.11 9.80
C GLN A 172 -10.57 -21.30 10.62
N LYS A 173 -11.44 -20.55 9.95
CA LYS A 173 -12.54 -19.84 10.60
C LYS A 173 -13.76 -20.74 10.63
N THR A 174 -14.42 -20.83 11.78
CA THR A 174 -15.63 -21.61 12.00
C THR A 174 -16.70 -20.74 12.68
N GLU A 175 -17.91 -21.23 12.81
CA GLU A 175 -18.98 -20.54 13.57
C GLU A 175 -18.58 -20.22 15.03
N ARG A 176 -17.62 -20.98 15.57
CA ARG A 176 -17.13 -20.81 16.95
C ARG A 176 -15.88 -19.94 17.05
N GLY A 177 -15.47 -19.30 15.96
CA GLY A 177 -14.22 -18.55 15.85
C GLY A 177 -13.13 -19.33 15.12
N TYR A 178 -11.88 -19.13 15.48
CA TYR A 178 -10.75 -19.73 14.81
C TYR A 178 -10.28 -21.02 15.46
N GLN A 179 -9.91 -22.00 14.66
CA GLN A 179 -9.28 -23.25 15.09
C GLN A 179 -8.07 -23.58 14.20
N THR A 180 -7.17 -24.39 14.70
CA THR A 180 -6.08 -24.96 13.90
C THR A 180 -6.63 -25.94 12.85
N THR A 181 -5.85 -26.27 11.84
CA THR A 181 -6.28 -27.25 10.81
C THR A 181 -6.50 -28.66 11.36
N ASP A 182 -5.91 -29.00 12.53
CA ASP A 182 -6.13 -30.25 13.27
C ASP A 182 -7.27 -30.14 14.30
N GLY A 183 -7.98 -29.00 14.35
CA GLY A 183 -9.23 -28.83 15.11
C GLY A 183 -9.08 -28.27 16.52
N LYS A 184 -7.92 -27.73 16.94
CA LYS A 184 -7.76 -27.08 18.23
C LYS A 184 -8.42 -25.68 18.18
N GLN A 185 -9.48 -25.49 18.94
CA GLN A 185 -10.23 -24.22 18.98
C GLN A 185 -9.47 -23.17 19.77
N ILE A 186 -9.25 -21.97 19.18
CA ILE A 186 -8.69 -20.82 19.91
C ILE A 186 -9.70 -20.33 20.94
N LYS A 187 -9.21 -20.13 22.17
CA LYS A 187 -9.95 -19.49 23.25
C LYS A 187 -9.64 -17.99 23.32
N ALA A 188 -8.37 -17.63 23.21
CA ALA A 188 -7.88 -16.24 23.28
C ALA A 188 -6.51 -16.11 22.63
N MET A 189 -6.18 -14.93 22.19
CA MET A 189 -4.81 -14.48 21.88
C MET A 189 -4.47 -13.31 22.77
N GLU A 190 -3.28 -13.32 23.35
CA GLU A 190 -2.85 -12.24 24.22
C GLU A 190 -2.73 -10.93 23.44
N GLY A 191 -3.27 -9.85 24.02
CA GLY A 191 -3.29 -8.53 23.40
C GLY A 191 -4.44 -8.28 22.41
N TYR A 192 -5.30 -9.27 22.12
CA TYR A 192 -6.38 -9.13 21.15
C TYR A 192 -7.74 -9.57 21.72
N GLU A 193 -8.66 -8.64 21.86
CA GLU A 193 -10.05 -8.93 22.26
C GLU A 193 -10.84 -9.51 21.08
N ASN A 194 -10.57 -9.02 19.86
CA ASN A 194 -11.21 -9.48 18.63
C ASN A 194 -10.17 -10.09 17.70
N LEU A 195 -10.25 -11.38 17.47
CA LEU A 195 -9.30 -12.11 16.62
C LEU A 195 -9.35 -11.69 15.15
N ASP A 196 -10.47 -11.17 14.65
CA ASP A 196 -10.59 -10.69 13.26
C ASP A 196 -9.65 -9.48 12.97
N GLU A 197 -9.17 -8.80 14.00
CA GLU A 197 -8.23 -7.69 13.85
C GLU A 197 -6.86 -8.17 13.39
N ILE A 198 -6.41 -9.31 13.88
CA ILE A 198 -5.08 -9.86 13.58
C ILE A 198 -5.13 -10.99 12.55
N MET A 199 -6.19 -11.80 12.54
CA MET A 199 -6.32 -12.93 11.62
C MET A 199 -6.59 -12.46 10.19
N LYS A 200 -5.71 -12.80 9.26
CA LYS A 200 -5.84 -12.45 7.84
C LYS A 200 -5.93 -13.70 6.99
N ARG A 201 -6.84 -13.65 6.01
CA ARG A 201 -7.05 -14.70 5.03
C ARG A 201 -5.82 -14.88 4.14
N SER A 202 -5.43 -16.11 3.89
CA SER A 202 -4.26 -16.46 3.09
C SER A 202 -4.47 -17.84 2.44
N LEU A 203 -3.45 -18.31 1.73
CA LEU A 203 -3.43 -19.67 1.17
C LEU A 203 -2.37 -20.50 1.90
N SER A 204 -2.66 -21.76 2.13
CA SER A 204 -1.66 -22.74 2.56
C SER A 204 -0.70 -23.08 1.40
N LYS A 205 0.33 -23.87 1.67
CA LYS A 205 1.23 -24.38 0.61
C LYS A 205 0.52 -25.29 -0.38
N GLU A 206 -0.56 -25.91 0.06
CA GLU A 206 -1.42 -26.80 -0.73
C GLU A 206 -2.50 -26.03 -1.51
N GLY A 207 -2.58 -24.69 -1.35
CA GLY A 207 -3.55 -23.83 -2.02
C GLY A 207 -4.91 -23.75 -1.32
N GLU A 208 -5.03 -24.24 -0.09
CA GLU A 208 -6.26 -24.15 0.71
C GLU A 208 -6.40 -22.78 1.37
N LEU A 209 -7.64 -22.29 1.49
CA LEU A 209 -7.93 -21.07 2.24
C LEU A 209 -7.70 -21.29 3.74
N VAL A 210 -6.78 -20.51 4.27
CA VAL A 210 -6.43 -20.52 5.70
C VAL A 210 -6.33 -19.11 6.23
N TYR A 211 -6.18 -19.00 7.53
CA TYR A 211 -5.92 -17.74 8.21
C TYR A 211 -4.59 -17.80 8.95
N TYR A 212 -3.86 -16.70 8.94
CA TYR A 212 -2.67 -16.51 9.74
C TYR A 212 -2.79 -15.23 10.55
N PRO A 213 -2.27 -15.20 11.79
CA PRO A 213 -2.07 -13.94 12.49
C PRO A 213 -1.08 -13.07 11.72
N VAL A 214 -1.37 -11.77 11.62
CA VAL A 214 -0.51 -10.80 10.93
C VAL A 214 -0.46 -9.52 11.73
N LEU A 215 0.73 -9.15 12.15
CA LEU A 215 1.00 -7.88 12.81
C LEU A 215 1.46 -6.85 11.78
N LEU A 216 0.81 -5.70 11.74
CA LEU A 216 1.21 -4.59 10.88
C LEU A 216 2.05 -3.61 11.69
N LYS A 217 3.31 -3.41 11.29
CA LYS A 217 4.21 -2.42 11.91
C LYS A 217 4.62 -1.35 10.92
N ASP A 218 4.76 -0.14 11.43
CA ASP A 218 5.33 0.96 10.66
C ASP A 218 6.81 0.68 10.41
N CYS A 219 7.21 0.79 9.15
CA CYS A 219 8.58 0.59 8.71
C CYS A 219 8.94 1.64 7.65
N ASP A 220 10.20 2.05 7.58
CA ASP A 220 10.67 2.80 6.43
C ASP A 220 10.66 1.89 5.19
N PHE A 221 10.12 2.39 4.10
CA PHE A 221 9.99 1.62 2.86
C PHE A 221 11.36 1.19 2.32
N TRP A 222 12.36 2.06 2.42
CA TRP A 222 13.69 1.77 1.90
C TRP A 222 14.44 0.79 2.78
N ASP A 223 14.28 0.88 4.10
CA ASP A 223 14.84 -0.10 5.01
C ASP A 223 14.27 -1.50 4.72
N ALA A 224 12.96 -1.59 4.48
CA ALA A 224 12.31 -2.86 4.13
C ALA A 224 12.68 -3.39 2.73
N LEU A 225 13.15 -2.51 1.83
CA LEU A 225 13.72 -2.89 0.54
C LEU A 225 15.12 -3.47 0.65
N GLU A 226 15.97 -2.84 1.44
CA GLU A 226 17.39 -3.14 1.49
C GLU A 226 17.71 -4.30 2.43
N THR A 227 16.97 -4.40 3.55
CA THR A 227 17.24 -5.38 4.60
C THR A 227 15.97 -6.10 5.07
N PRO A 228 16.06 -7.38 5.45
CA PRO A 228 14.98 -8.06 6.14
C PRO A 228 14.63 -7.32 7.43
N GLN A 229 13.37 -6.99 7.59
CA GLN A 229 12.85 -6.42 8.83
C GLN A 229 12.48 -7.56 9.77
N THR A 230 12.86 -7.45 11.02
CA THR A 230 12.53 -8.42 12.07
C THR A 230 11.51 -7.85 13.05
N CYS A 231 10.75 -8.73 13.66
CA CYS A 231 9.82 -8.40 14.72
C CYS A 231 10.09 -9.34 15.89
N ASP A 232 10.51 -8.78 17.01
CA ASP A 232 10.82 -9.56 18.23
C ASP A 232 9.55 -9.87 19.07
N GLU A 233 8.36 -9.56 18.53
CA GLU A 233 7.11 -9.87 19.20
C GLU A 233 6.74 -11.32 18.97
N THR A 234 6.40 -11.99 20.06
CA THR A 234 5.76 -13.31 20.06
C THR A 234 4.27 -13.17 20.28
N LEU A 235 3.50 -14.09 19.74
CA LEU A 235 2.06 -14.15 19.89
C LEU A 235 1.66 -15.37 20.69
N THR A 236 1.11 -15.17 21.89
CA THR A 236 0.64 -16.25 22.74
C THR A 236 -0.80 -16.59 22.45
N ILE A 237 -1.06 -17.86 22.09
CA ILE A 237 -2.39 -18.40 21.80
C ILE A 237 -2.79 -19.36 22.91
N HIS A 238 -3.99 -19.17 23.46
CA HIS A 238 -4.61 -20.08 24.42
C HIS A 238 -5.72 -20.87 23.72
N TYR A 239 -5.68 -22.19 23.81
CA TYR A 239 -6.69 -23.08 23.27
C TYR A 239 -7.73 -23.48 24.31
N THR A 240 -8.92 -23.89 23.84
CA THR A 240 -10.01 -24.32 24.73
C THR A 240 -9.71 -25.63 25.47
N ASN A 241 -8.78 -26.43 24.97
CA ASN A 241 -8.30 -27.67 25.63
C ASN A 241 -7.30 -27.40 26.75
N GLY A 242 -6.92 -26.12 26.98
CA GLY A 242 -5.96 -25.72 28.01
C GLY A 242 -4.49 -25.65 27.55
N GLU A 243 -4.22 -26.00 26.31
CA GLU A 243 -2.88 -25.82 25.71
C GLU A 243 -2.61 -24.34 25.48
N THR A 244 -1.33 -24.00 25.43
CA THR A 244 -0.84 -22.67 25.06
C THR A 244 0.27 -22.86 24.04
N GLU A 245 0.30 -21.99 23.04
CA GLU A 245 1.29 -21.97 21.98
C GLU A 245 1.86 -20.57 21.84
N GLU A 246 3.16 -20.44 21.65
CA GLU A 246 3.83 -19.19 21.32
C GLU A 246 4.28 -19.26 19.86
N LEU A 247 3.90 -18.27 19.07
CA LEU A 247 4.31 -18.13 17.67
C LEU A 247 5.32 -16.99 17.55
N GLU A 248 6.33 -17.18 16.70
CA GLU A 248 7.30 -16.16 16.33
C GLU A 248 6.91 -15.52 14.97
N ALA A 249 7.18 -14.23 14.84
CA ALA A 249 6.95 -13.52 13.59
C ALA A 249 8.03 -13.87 12.57
N GLU A 250 7.62 -14.20 11.34
CA GLU A 250 8.57 -14.35 10.23
C GLU A 250 9.18 -13.00 9.86
N PRO A 251 10.49 -12.96 9.52
CA PRO A 251 11.11 -11.76 8.98
C PRO A 251 10.40 -11.31 7.70
N TYR A 252 10.21 -10.01 7.56
CA TYR A 252 9.62 -9.41 6.35
C TYR A 252 10.70 -8.74 5.51
N GLN A 253 10.70 -9.03 4.22
CA GLN A 253 11.50 -8.34 3.23
C GLN A 253 10.68 -8.17 1.94
N ILE A 254 10.70 -6.96 1.37
CA ILE A 254 9.95 -6.67 0.13
C ILE A 254 10.47 -7.51 -1.05
N TYR A 255 11.75 -7.90 -1.04
CA TYR A 255 12.42 -8.67 -2.10
C TYR A 255 13.14 -9.92 -1.59
N THR A 256 12.46 -10.82 -0.92
CA THR A 256 13.08 -12.08 -0.47
C THR A 256 13.63 -12.95 -1.61
N GLU A 257 13.19 -12.73 -2.85
CA GLU A 257 13.62 -13.51 -4.02
C GLU A 257 14.69 -12.83 -4.89
N MET A 258 15.02 -11.58 -4.64
CA MET A 258 16.11 -10.86 -5.30
C MET A 258 17.45 -11.03 -4.56
N SER A 259 17.73 -12.20 -3.99
CA SER A 259 19.01 -12.40 -3.33
C SER A 259 20.16 -12.26 -4.35
N ILE A 260 21.11 -11.43 -4.02
CA ILE A 260 22.33 -11.18 -4.79
C ILE A 260 23.12 -12.50 -5.04
N GLU A 261 22.88 -13.52 -4.23
CA GLU A 261 23.56 -14.81 -4.29
C GLU A 261 23.07 -15.74 -5.43
N ASN A 262 21.92 -15.43 -6.05
CA ASN A 262 21.42 -16.21 -7.17
C ASN A 262 21.22 -15.34 -8.41
N PRO A 263 22.21 -15.35 -9.36
CA PRO A 263 22.13 -14.52 -10.58
C PRO A 263 20.89 -14.78 -11.43
N GLU A 264 20.31 -15.98 -11.38
CA GLU A 264 19.07 -16.29 -12.10
C GLU A 264 17.85 -15.60 -11.45
N LYS A 265 17.91 -15.33 -10.16
CA LYS A 265 16.87 -14.58 -9.44
C LYS A 265 16.95 -13.06 -9.64
N ASN A 266 18.10 -12.57 -10.12
CA ASN A 266 18.33 -11.14 -10.39
C ASN A 266 17.92 -10.71 -11.79
N LYS A 267 17.36 -11.59 -12.61
CA LYS A 267 16.84 -11.21 -13.92
C LYS A 267 15.61 -10.32 -13.73
N ILE A 268 15.61 -9.18 -14.41
CA ILE A 268 14.47 -8.24 -14.42
C ILE A 268 13.25 -8.90 -15.05
N VAL A 269 13.47 -9.77 -16.02
CA VAL A 269 12.42 -10.53 -16.71
C VAL A 269 12.71 -12.01 -16.58
N ARG A 270 11.75 -12.76 -16.05
CA ARG A 270 11.80 -14.23 -15.99
C ARG A 270 10.52 -14.82 -16.57
N VAL A 271 10.71 -15.89 -17.34
CA VAL A 271 9.60 -16.70 -17.85
C VAL A 271 9.92 -18.14 -17.52
N TRP A 272 8.99 -18.82 -16.85
CA TRP A 272 9.10 -20.24 -16.55
C TRP A 272 7.73 -20.90 -16.64
N GLU A 273 7.71 -22.20 -16.65
CA GLU A 273 6.51 -22.99 -16.63
C GLU A 273 6.48 -23.79 -15.34
N ASP A 274 5.36 -23.68 -14.61
CA ASP A 274 5.07 -24.54 -13.48
C ASP A 274 4.02 -25.55 -13.91
N GLY A 275 4.48 -26.73 -14.26
CA GLY A 275 3.66 -27.71 -14.99
C GLY A 275 3.25 -27.17 -16.38
N GLU A 276 1.96 -27.01 -16.61
CA GLU A 276 1.42 -26.47 -17.87
C GLU A 276 1.07 -24.97 -17.82
N ILE A 277 1.33 -24.31 -16.69
CA ILE A 277 0.96 -22.92 -16.48
C ILE A 277 2.20 -22.02 -16.70
N PRO A 278 2.22 -21.16 -17.74
CA PRO A 278 3.31 -20.23 -17.92
C PRO A 278 3.24 -19.11 -16.87
N VAL A 279 4.36 -18.85 -16.23
CA VAL A 279 4.54 -17.77 -15.27
C VAL A 279 5.49 -16.74 -15.86
N PHE A 280 5.10 -15.49 -15.82
CA PHE A 280 5.89 -14.39 -16.30
C PHE A 280 6.09 -13.38 -15.17
N GLN A 281 7.34 -13.15 -14.78
CA GLN A 281 7.70 -12.20 -13.75
C GLN A 281 8.59 -11.10 -14.34
N PHE A 282 8.34 -9.86 -13.97
CA PHE A 282 9.29 -8.76 -14.19
C PHE A 282 9.25 -7.78 -13.02
N ASN A 283 10.44 -7.35 -12.62
CA ASN A 283 10.66 -6.62 -11.38
C ASN A 283 10.72 -5.11 -11.59
N MET A 284 10.80 -4.67 -12.85
CA MET A 284 10.90 -3.26 -13.23
C MET A 284 10.38 -3.06 -14.64
N PHE A 285 9.77 -1.92 -14.91
CA PHE A 285 9.45 -1.44 -16.24
C PHE A 285 10.62 -0.64 -16.80
N ASP A 286 11.65 -1.32 -17.29
CA ASP A 286 12.88 -0.73 -17.83
C ASP A 286 12.89 -0.80 -19.36
N GLU A 287 13.18 0.33 -20.00
CA GLU A 287 13.25 0.44 -21.46
C GLU A 287 14.25 -0.56 -22.09
N LYS A 288 15.35 -0.86 -21.39
CA LYS A 288 16.31 -1.87 -21.84
C LYS A 288 15.74 -3.28 -21.98
N HIS A 289 14.68 -3.55 -21.21
CA HIS A 289 14.01 -4.86 -21.17
C HIS A 289 12.63 -4.84 -21.83
N ARG A 290 12.25 -3.71 -22.45
CA ARG A 290 10.94 -3.49 -23.07
C ARG A 290 10.51 -4.64 -23.97
N ASP A 291 11.35 -5.02 -24.94
CA ASP A 291 11.03 -6.08 -25.90
C ASP A 291 10.81 -7.44 -25.22
N SER A 292 11.60 -7.76 -24.20
CA SER A 292 11.45 -8.99 -23.42
C SER A 292 10.14 -8.99 -22.63
N ILE A 293 9.82 -7.87 -22.00
CA ILE A 293 8.57 -7.67 -21.24
C ILE A 293 7.37 -7.83 -22.18
N LEU A 294 7.38 -7.14 -23.30
CA LEU A 294 6.26 -7.14 -24.26
C LEU A 294 6.09 -8.48 -25.01
N THR A 295 7.16 -9.23 -25.16
CA THR A 295 7.09 -10.59 -25.73
C THR A 295 6.34 -11.56 -24.80
N GLY A 296 6.50 -11.40 -23.48
CA GLY A 296 5.79 -12.19 -22.49
C GLY A 296 4.28 -12.08 -22.60
N ALA A 297 3.75 -10.89 -22.91
CA ALA A 297 2.32 -10.66 -23.06
C ALA A 297 1.66 -11.62 -24.08
N ARG A 298 2.31 -11.85 -25.21
CA ARG A 298 1.78 -12.78 -26.24
C ARG A 298 1.78 -14.22 -25.78
N LYS A 299 2.87 -14.65 -25.14
CA LYS A 299 2.97 -16.03 -24.62
C LYS A 299 1.89 -16.32 -23.57
N LEU A 300 1.66 -15.39 -22.64
CA LEU A 300 0.63 -15.56 -21.62
C LEU A 300 -0.78 -15.55 -22.22
N ARG A 301 -1.02 -14.77 -23.25
CA ARG A 301 -2.31 -14.70 -23.94
C ARG A 301 -2.71 -16.02 -24.60
N GLU A 302 -1.73 -16.76 -25.12
CA GLU A 302 -1.97 -18.04 -25.84
C GLU A 302 -2.30 -19.19 -24.90
N ALA A 303 -1.99 -19.06 -23.60
CA ALA A 303 -2.26 -20.07 -22.60
C ALA A 303 -3.69 -19.95 -22.04
N PRO A 304 -4.38 -21.07 -21.74
CA PRO A 304 -5.70 -21.04 -21.12
C PRO A 304 -5.68 -20.40 -19.73
N VAL A 305 -4.60 -20.62 -18.99
CA VAL A 305 -4.30 -20.00 -17.69
C VAL A 305 -2.85 -19.56 -17.69
N SER A 306 -2.57 -18.40 -17.15
CA SER A 306 -1.22 -17.89 -17.02
C SER A 306 -1.10 -17.05 -15.75
N ILE A 307 0.13 -16.89 -15.27
CA ILE A 307 0.44 -16.08 -14.08
C ILE A 307 1.34 -14.92 -14.49
N LEU A 308 0.92 -13.71 -14.15
CA LEU A 308 1.74 -12.51 -14.19
C LEU A 308 2.17 -12.17 -12.77
N ASP A 309 3.44 -12.35 -12.45
CA ASP A 309 3.99 -12.07 -11.13
C ASP A 309 4.62 -10.67 -11.09
N LEU A 310 3.98 -9.75 -10.39
CA LEU A 310 4.42 -8.36 -10.18
C LEU A 310 4.80 -8.09 -8.71
N ARG A 311 4.88 -9.09 -7.86
CA ARG A 311 5.13 -8.91 -6.42
C ARG A 311 6.43 -8.17 -6.12
N SER A 312 7.43 -8.33 -6.98
CA SER A 312 8.71 -7.65 -6.87
C SER A 312 8.86 -6.45 -7.82
N ASN A 313 7.77 -6.00 -8.47
CA ASN A 313 7.87 -4.91 -9.43
C ASN A 313 7.92 -3.55 -8.71
N THR A 314 8.96 -2.78 -8.97
CA THR A 314 9.21 -1.46 -8.37
C THR A 314 8.73 -0.29 -9.20
N GLY A 315 8.03 -0.56 -10.31
CA GLY A 315 7.60 0.50 -11.22
C GLY A 315 8.58 0.72 -12.36
N GLY A 316 8.66 1.96 -12.83
CA GLY A 316 9.46 2.38 -13.98
C GLY A 316 8.62 3.10 -15.02
N ASP A 317 8.90 2.89 -16.32
CA ASP A 317 8.18 3.54 -17.41
C ASP A 317 6.74 3.02 -17.51
N SER A 318 5.77 3.91 -17.31
CA SER A 318 4.32 3.60 -17.32
C SER A 318 3.77 3.23 -18.72
N GLU A 319 4.48 3.53 -19.80
CA GLU A 319 4.08 3.15 -21.14
C GLU A 319 4.24 1.65 -21.38
N ILE A 320 5.23 1.03 -20.73
CA ILE A 320 5.51 -0.41 -20.88
C ILE A 320 4.34 -1.28 -20.40
N PRO A 321 3.78 -1.09 -19.16
CA PRO A 321 2.61 -1.86 -18.74
C PRO A 321 1.37 -1.58 -19.59
N ARG A 322 1.19 -0.35 -20.09
CA ARG A 322 0.09 -0.04 -21.01
C ARG A 322 0.20 -0.88 -22.30
N GLU A 323 1.35 -0.85 -22.95
CA GLU A 323 1.58 -1.64 -24.16
C GLU A 323 1.53 -3.15 -23.90
N TRP A 324 2.01 -3.59 -22.73
CA TRP A 324 1.90 -4.97 -22.33
C TRP A 324 0.44 -5.42 -22.25
N MET A 325 -0.42 -4.62 -21.63
CA MET A 325 -1.86 -4.89 -21.54
C MET A 325 -2.53 -4.91 -22.93
N GLU A 326 -2.16 -3.99 -23.82
CA GLU A 326 -2.68 -3.97 -25.20
C GLU A 326 -2.29 -5.23 -25.97
N ARG A 327 -1.06 -5.68 -25.83
CA ARG A 327 -0.57 -6.93 -26.47
C ARG A 327 -1.22 -8.15 -25.88
N TYR A 328 -1.43 -8.18 -24.58
CA TYR A 328 -2.11 -9.27 -23.89
C TYR A 328 -3.60 -9.30 -24.26
N ALA A 329 -4.30 -8.19 -24.20
CA ALA A 329 -5.71 -8.09 -24.54
C ALA A 329 -5.99 -8.24 -26.05
N GLY A 330 -5.00 -7.99 -26.90
CA GLY A 330 -5.11 -7.99 -28.36
C GLY A 330 -5.96 -6.86 -28.91
N LYS A 331 -6.20 -5.84 -28.14
CA LYS A 331 -6.94 -4.63 -28.50
C LYS A 331 -6.38 -3.45 -27.74
N PHE A 332 -6.62 -2.25 -28.26
CA PHE A 332 -6.27 -1.03 -27.55
C PHE A 332 -7.02 -0.99 -26.19
N VAL A 333 -6.26 -0.91 -25.12
CA VAL A 333 -6.78 -0.65 -23.80
C VAL A 333 -6.63 0.83 -23.57
N LEU A 334 -7.72 1.57 -23.59
CA LEU A 334 -7.72 2.94 -23.08
C LEU A 334 -7.20 2.86 -21.65
N GLY A 335 -5.93 3.23 -21.47
CA GLY A 335 -5.46 3.58 -20.15
C GLY A 335 -6.45 4.60 -19.61
N HIS A 336 -6.89 4.46 -18.38
CA HIS A 336 -7.60 5.55 -17.73
C HIS A 336 -6.72 6.76 -17.97
N GLY A 337 -7.28 7.78 -18.69
CA GLY A 337 -6.51 8.95 -19.02
C GLY A 337 -5.82 9.35 -17.73
N TYR A 338 -4.51 9.51 -17.77
CA TYR A 338 -3.82 9.99 -16.61
C TYR A 338 -4.52 11.27 -16.23
N HIS A 339 -5.33 11.22 -15.19
CA HIS A 339 -5.66 12.40 -14.44
C HIS A 339 -4.38 12.73 -13.67
N CYS A 340 -3.31 12.96 -14.44
CA CYS A 340 -2.27 13.79 -13.94
C CYS A 340 -3.03 15.04 -13.57
N ARG A 341 -3.22 15.29 -12.26
CA ARG A 341 -3.32 16.66 -11.91
C ARG A 341 -2.25 17.30 -12.78
N LEU A 342 -2.71 18.12 -13.73
CA LEU A 342 -1.82 19.03 -14.39
C LEU A 342 -1.17 19.75 -13.22
N SER A 343 0.01 19.23 -12.82
CA SER A 343 0.84 19.98 -11.90
C SER A 343 0.77 21.38 -12.44
N ARG A 344 0.76 22.38 -11.59
CA ARG A 344 0.83 23.78 -11.98
C ARG A 344 1.91 24.04 -13.04
N HIS A 345 2.44 22.96 -13.62
CA HIS A 345 3.48 22.88 -14.62
C HIS A 345 2.97 22.16 -15.86
N ARG A 346 3.01 22.85 -16.99
CA ARG A 346 3.11 22.18 -18.25
C ARG A 346 4.53 21.59 -18.32
N GLY A 347 4.63 20.24 -18.24
CA GLY A 347 5.87 19.55 -18.56
C GLY A 347 6.28 19.76 -20.00
#